data_0a923ee4056e59417b79468995d8c9fa
#
_entry.id   0a923ee4056e59417b79468995d8c9fa
#
_cell.length_a   1.000
_cell.length_b   1.000
_cell.length_c   1.000
_cell.angle_alpha   90.00
_cell.angle_beta   90.00
_cell.angle_gamma   90.00
#
_symmetry.space_group_name_H-M   'P 1'
#
loop_
_entity.id
_entity.type
_entity.pdbx_description
1 polymer ?
#
loop_
_entity_poly.entity_id
_entity_poly.type
_entity_poly.pdbx_seq_one_letter_code
_entity_poly.pdbx_strand_id
1 'polypeptide(L)'
;MILAAGYATRLYPLTLDKAKPLLPVGGKAIIEWVVDNLAGVRDLETVYVVTNNKFAAHFEAWSERYQSRKRGTQFKFKIINDGSTSDDDKLGAIGDINFVVTRENLTQDNLLVIAGDNLFTESLLNFVDCARGTDATVAVYDVGDTEAIKKYGNITVDAEGIITRFEEKPRKPQGTLAAIAIYYYSPAVLSLLRTYLAAGNNPDQPGRFVQWLYTRKPVKTFQIEGKWLDIGSKETLEKADEILTKLKA
;
A
#
# COMPACT_ATOMS: atom_id res chain seq x y z
N MET A 1 7.68 1.32 -3.25
CA MET A 1 6.69 2.21 -3.92
C MET A 1 5.53 2.48 -2.99
N ILE A 2 5.10 3.75 -2.86
CA ILE A 2 3.93 4.15 -2.07
C ILE A 2 2.85 4.64 -3.05
N LEU A 3 1.66 4.04 -3.00
CA LEU A 3 0.52 4.41 -3.83
C LEU A 3 -0.23 5.57 -3.19
N ALA A 4 -0.26 6.71 -3.83
CA ALA A 4 -0.81 7.96 -3.31
C ALA A 4 -1.60 8.79 -4.36
N ALA A 5 -2.04 8.16 -5.46
CA ALA A 5 -2.73 8.83 -6.56
C ALA A 5 -4.26 8.96 -6.38
N GLY A 6 -4.83 8.36 -5.34
CA GLY A 6 -6.26 8.40 -5.06
C GLY A 6 -6.77 9.78 -4.64
N TYR A 7 -7.97 10.18 -5.09
CA TYR A 7 -8.60 11.47 -4.78
C TYR A 7 -9.29 11.51 -3.41
N ALA A 8 -9.55 10.35 -2.79
CA ALA A 8 -10.13 10.19 -1.45
C ALA A 8 -11.42 11.02 -1.21
N THR A 9 -12.33 11.02 -2.18
CA THR A 9 -13.55 11.85 -2.20
C THR A 9 -14.47 11.64 -1.00
N ARG A 10 -14.42 10.46 -0.35
CA ARG A 10 -15.18 10.16 0.87
C ARG A 10 -14.75 10.99 2.09
N LEU A 11 -13.57 11.59 2.06
CA LEU A 11 -13.02 12.43 3.12
C LEU A 11 -13.21 13.93 2.86
N TYR A 12 -13.96 14.32 1.82
CA TYR A 12 -14.26 15.72 1.59
C TYR A 12 -14.96 16.35 2.80
N PRO A 13 -14.64 17.60 3.16
CA PRO A 13 -13.74 18.55 2.48
C PRO A 13 -12.24 18.39 2.79
N LEU A 14 -11.83 17.51 3.72
CA LEU A 14 -10.44 17.40 4.19
C LEU A 14 -9.42 17.10 3.07
N THR A 15 -9.87 16.42 2.01
CA THR A 15 -9.04 16.01 0.88
C THR A 15 -9.30 16.84 -0.39
N LEU A 16 -10.02 17.97 -0.28
CA LEU A 16 -10.16 18.88 -1.41
C LEU A 16 -8.80 19.45 -1.85
N ASP A 17 -8.02 19.95 -0.89
CA ASP A 17 -6.75 20.64 -1.17
C ASP A 17 -5.53 19.93 -0.59
N LYS A 18 -5.71 18.72 -0.05
CA LYS A 18 -4.63 17.94 0.55
C LYS A 18 -4.81 16.45 0.27
N ALA A 19 -3.77 15.81 -0.25
CA ALA A 19 -3.79 14.37 -0.47
C ALA A 19 -4.00 13.62 0.87
N LYS A 20 -4.81 12.55 0.88
CA LYS A 20 -5.09 11.75 2.08
C LYS A 20 -3.81 11.30 2.81
N PRO A 21 -2.76 10.78 2.14
CA PRO A 21 -1.52 10.39 2.83
C PRO A 21 -0.79 11.55 3.51
N LEU A 22 -1.10 12.79 3.17
CA LEU A 22 -0.51 13.99 3.81
C LEU A 22 -1.36 14.54 4.95
N LEU A 23 -2.55 13.97 5.25
CA LEU A 23 -3.35 14.36 6.41
C LEU A 23 -2.59 14.03 7.71
N PRO A 24 -2.68 14.90 8.74
CA PRO A 24 -2.03 14.66 10.01
C PRO A 24 -2.79 13.61 10.82
N VAL A 25 -2.06 12.68 11.41
CA VAL A 25 -2.57 11.66 12.35
C VAL A 25 -1.47 11.38 13.37
N GLY A 26 -1.76 11.42 14.66
CA GLY A 26 -0.79 11.20 15.72
C GLY A 26 0.42 12.16 15.63
N GLY A 27 0.18 13.44 15.23
CA GLY A 27 1.20 14.49 15.18
C GLY A 27 2.15 14.48 13.98
N LYS A 28 1.95 13.60 12.97
CA LYS A 28 2.69 13.59 11.70
C LYS A 28 1.79 13.14 10.54
N ALA A 29 2.22 13.36 9.29
CA ALA A 29 1.44 12.91 8.13
C ALA A 29 1.30 11.38 8.09
N ILE A 30 0.17 10.86 7.56
CA ILE A 30 -0.07 9.41 7.42
C ILE A 30 1.11 8.73 6.72
N ILE A 31 1.57 9.28 5.61
CA ILE A 31 2.71 8.73 4.85
C ILE A 31 4.01 8.67 5.68
N GLU A 32 4.20 9.55 6.68
CA GLU A 32 5.38 9.51 7.54
C GLU A 32 5.40 8.27 8.45
N TRP A 33 4.23 7.74 8.83
CA TRP A 33 4.12 6.45 9.52
C TRP A 33 4.56 5.30 8.63
N VAL A 34 4.12 5.31 7.36
CA VAL A 34 4.53 4.31 6.38
C VAL A 34 6.04 4.33 6.17
N VAL A 35 6.60 5.53 5.97
CA VAL A 35 8.05 5.71 5.71
C VAL A 35 8.90 5.38 6.94
N ASP A 36 8.46 5.75 8.14
CA ASP A 36 9.19 5.42 9.37
C ASP A 36 9.27 3.89 9.59
N ASN A 37 8.25 3.12 9.18
CA ASN A 37 8.24 1.66 9.24
C ASN A 37 9.15 0.98 8.20
N LEU A 38 9.71 1.74 7.25
CA LEU A 38 10.76 1.29 6.33
C LEU A 38 12.17 1.39 6.93
N ALA A 39 12.30 2.00 8.12
CA ALA A 39 13.60 2.11 8.79
C ALA A 39 14.19 0.71 9.07
N GLY A 40 15.46 0.52 8.70
CA GLY A 40 16.16 -0.75 8.85
C GLY A 40 15.93 -1.77 7.73
N VAL A 41 15.01 -1.53 6.78
CA VAL A 41 14.88 -2.36 5.58
C VAL A 41 16.16 -2.21 4.75
N ARG A 42 16.92 -3.31 4.65
CA ARG A 42 18.19 -3.33 3.92
C ARG A 42 17.95 -3.24 2.41
N ASP A 43 18.91 -2.68 1.69
CA ASP A 43 18.92 -2.59 0.22
C ASP A 43 17.75 -1.75 -0.34
N LEU A 44 17.13 -0.91 0.49
CA LEU A 44 16.14 0.06 0.04
C LEU A 44 16.86 1.34 -0.42
N GLU A 45 16.91 1.54 -1.75
CA GLU A 45 17.62 2.69 -2.34
C GLU A 45 16.68 3.86 -2.64
N THR A 46 15.46 3.56 -3.14
CA THR A 46 14.53 4.59 -3.60
C THR A 46 13.11 4.29 -3.14
N VAL A 47 12.46 5.29 -2.57
CA VAL A 47 11.02 5.29 -2.26
C VAL A 47 10.29 6.11 -3.32
N TYR A 48 9.68 5.42 -4.27
CA TYR A 48 8.80 6.02 -5.27
C TYR A 48 7.45 6.34 -4.60
N VAL A 49 6.98 7.57 -4.76
CA VAL A 49 5.61 7.95 -4.36
C VAL A 49 4.85 8.30 -5.63
N VAL A 50 3.93 7.43 -6.05
CA VAL A 50 3.09 7.71 -7.22
C VAL A 50 1.85 8.48 -6.78
N THR A 51 1.61 9.60 -7.44
CA THR A 51 0.51 10.51 -7.14
C THR A 51 -0.06 11.13 -8.41
N ASN A 52 -1.24 11.75 -8.29
CA ASN A 52 -1.90 12.44 -9.39
C ASN A 52 -1.39 13.87 -9.60
N ASN A 53 -1.77 14.48 -10.72
CA ASN A 53 -1.32 15.82 -11.10
C ASN A 53 -1.69 16.90 -10.07
N LYS A 54 -2.83 16.75 -9.40
CA LYS A 54 -3.31 17.71 -8.40
C LYS A 54 -2.38 17.84 -7.20
N PHE A 55 -1.78 16.73 -6.76
CA PHE A 55 -1.04 16.66 -5.50
C PHE A 55 0.47 16.47 -5.67
N ALA A 56 0.99 16.37 -6.89
CA ALA A 56 2.42 16.13 -7.13
C ALA A 56 3.31 17.14 -6.39
N ALA A 57 3.06 18.44 -6.55
CA ALA A 57 3.84 19.48 -5.88
C ALA A 57 3.75 19.42 -4.34
N HIS A 58 2.62 18.92 -3.79
CA HIS A 58 2.47 18.73 -2.34
C HIS A 58 3.38 17.62 -1.80
N PHE A 59 3.51 16.51 -2.56
CA PHE A 59 4.42 15.43 -2.19
C PHE A 59 5.88 15.81 -2.38
N GLU A 60 6.23 16.59 -3.42
CA GLU A 60 7.58 17.13 -3.60
C GLU A 60 7.98 17.97 -2.37
N ALA A 61 7.17 18.97 -2.02
CA ALA A 61 7.42 19.81 -0.86
C ALA A 61 7.43 19.03 0.47
N TRP A 62 6.62 17.96 0.59
CA TRP A 62 6.65 17.08 1.76
C TRP A 62 7.95 16.29 1.82
N SER A 63 8.40 15.70 0.71
CA SER A 63 9.61 14.86 0.67
C SER A 63 10.87 15.66 1.03
N GLU A 64 11.00 16.90 0.53
CA GLU A 64 12.08 17.82 0.89
C GLU A 64 12.11 18.14 2.39
N ARG A 65 10.93 18.47 2.97
CA ARG A 65 10.80 18.72 4.41
C ARG A 65 11.11 17.48 5.25
N TYR A 66 10.67 16.31 4.83
CA TYR A 66 10.93 15.05 5.52
C TYR A 66 12.45 14.77 5.53
N GLN A 67 13.11 14.82 4.38
CA GLN A 67 14.55 14.57 4.27
C GLN A 67 15.40 15.59 5.05
N SER A 68 15.00 16.86 5.09
CA SER A 68 15.71 17.89 5.86
C SER A 68 15.63 17.65 7.38
N ARG A 69 14.51 17.12 7.87
CA ARG A 69 14.30 16.77 9.30
C ARG A 69 14.98 15.46 9.69
N LYS A 70 14.93 14.46 8.83
CA LYS A 70 15.46 13.10 9.03
C LYS A 70 16.82 12.94 8.34
N ARG A 71 17.83 13.67 8.79
CA ARG A 71 19.21 13.52 8.26
C ARG A 71 19.69 12.08 8.44
N GLY A 72 20.17 11.45 7.34
CA GLY A 72 20.67 10.08 7.35
C GLY A 72 19.63 9.02 6.97
N THR A 73 18.51 9.38 6.32
CA THR A 73 17.67 8.40 5.64
C THR A 73 18.48 7.63 4.61
N GLN A 74 18.35 6.29 4.63
CA GLN A 74 19.12 5.39 3.77
C GLN A 74 18.66 5.39 2.30
N PHE A 75 17.53 6.02 2.01
CA PHE A 75 16.88 6.01 0.69
C PHE A 75 16.55 7.43 0.21
N LYS A 76 16.37 7.57 -1.10
CA LYS A 76 15.91 8.78 -1.77
C LYS A 76 14.41 8.70 -2.05
N PHE A 77 13.73 9.84 -2.04
CA PHE A 77 12.38 9.94 -2.59
C PHE A 77 12.41 10.28 -4.07
N LYS A 78 11.49 9.70 -4.82
CA LYS A 78 11.15 10.08 -6.19
C LYS A 78 9.64 10.19 -6.31
N ILE A 79 9.15 11.41 -6.51
CA ILE A 79 7.73 11.67 -6.70
C ILE A 79 7.40 11.45 -8.17
N ILE A 80 6.40 10.60 -8.42
CA ILE A 80 5.97 10.24 -9.78
C ILE A 80 4.54 10.73 -9.97
N ASN A 81 4.36 11.75 -10.82
CA ASN A 81 3.06 12.18 -11.27
C ASN A 81 2.57 11.22 -12.36
N ASP A 82 1.41 10.57 -12.14
CA ASP A 82 0.78 9.66 -13.09
C ASP A 82 0.08 10.38 -14.25
N GLY A 83 -0.09 11.71 -14.12
CA GLY A 83 -0.71 12.58 -15.11
C GLY A 83 -2.22 12.68 -14.99
N SER A 84 -2.88 11.87 -14.13
CA SER A 84 -4.33 11.94 -13.94
C SER A 84 -4.75 13.26 -13.29
N THR A 85 -5.88 13.80 -13.75
CA THR A 85 -6.40 15.13 -13.36
C THR A 85 -7.71 15.03 -12.59
N SER A 86 -8.36 13.87 -12.63
CA SER A 86 -9.64 13.60 -11.98
C SER A 86 -9.77 12.13 -11.58
N ASP A 87 -10.82 11.76 -10.86
CA ASP A 87 -11.12 10.36 -10.52
C ASP A 87 -11.53 9.52 -11.74
N ASP A 88 -11.95 10.20 -12.84
CA ASP A 88 -12.41 9.55 -14.06
C ASP A 88 -11.27 9.10 -14.98
N ASP A 89 -10.11 9.80 -14.95
CA ASP A 89 -8.94 9.52 -15.78
C ASP A 89 -7.80 8.82 -15.01
N LYS A 90 -8.04 8.42 -13.76
CA LYS A 90 -7.04 7.73 -12.93
C LYS A 90 -6.61 6.39 -13.54
N LEU A 91 -5.34 6.06 -13.41
CA LEU A 91 -4.81 4.77 -13.86
C LEU A 91 -5.28 3.60 -13.00
N GLY A 92 -5.65 3.87 -11.74
CA GLY A 92 -5.91 2.87 -10.72
C GLY A 92 -4.63 2.29 -10.13
N ALA A 93 -4.73 1.68 -8.95
CA ALA A 93 -3.55 1.26 -8.17
C ALA A 93 -2.62 0.30 -8.95
N ILE A 94 -3.18 -0.66 -9.70
CA ILE A 94 -2.39 -1.61 -10.51
C ILE A 94 -1.83 -0.91 -11.75
N GLY A 95 -2.60 0.02 -12.33
CA GLY A 95 -2.13 0.89 -13.40
C GLY A 95 -0.95 1.74 -12.98
N ASP A 96 -1.01 2.34 -11.78
CA ASP A 96 0.06 3.14 -11.19
C ASP A 96 1.32 2.31 -10.95
N ILE A 97 1.19 1.09 -10.43
CA ILE A 97 2.33 0.17 -10.26
C ILE A 97 2.98 -0.10 -11.61
N ASN A 98 2.20 -0.48 -12.62
CA ASN A 98 2.73 -0.76 -13.97
C ASN A 98 3.35 0.47 -14.62
N PHE A 99 2.75 1.65 -14.43
CA PHE A 99 3.27 2.93 -14.95
C PHE A 99 4.66 3.22 -14.38
N VAL A 100 4.81 3.15 -13.05
CA VAL A 100 6.09 3.41 -12.38
C VAL A 100 7.13 2.34 -12.75
N VAL A 101 6.76 1.05 -12.72
CA VAL A 101 7.66 -0.07 -13.11
C VAL A 101 8.19 0.12 -14.52
N THR A 102 7.34 0.54 -15.46
CA THR A 102 7.73 0.77 -16.86
C THR A 102 8.59 2.03 -17.01
N ARG A 103 8.17 3.14 -16.41
CA ARG A 103 8.85 4.44 -16.51
C ARG A 103 10.24 4.42 -15.90
N GLU A 104 10.38 3.75 -14.76
CA GLU A 104 11.62 3.72 -13.99
C GLU A 104 12.50 2.48 -14.29
N ASN A 105 12.08 1.64 -15.24
CA ASN A 105 12.77 0.41 -15.65
C ASN A 105 12.99 -0.60 -14.50
N LEU A 106 11.99 -0.77 -13.61
CA LEU A 106 12.09 -1.60 -12.40
C LEU A 106 11.76 -3.09 -12.66
N THR A 107 11.72 -3.54 -13.90
CA THR A 107 11.32 -4.91 -14.25
C THR A 107 12.28 -6.00 -13.77
N GLN A 108 13.49 -5.62 -13.34
CA GLN A 108 14.51 -6.52 -12.80
C GLN A 108 14.70 -6.36 -11.29
N ASP A 109 13.95 -5.47 -10.66
CA ASP A 109 14.05 -5.20 -9.23
C ASP A 109 12.98 -5.96 -8.44
N ASN A 110 13.25 -6.19 -7.16
CA ASN A 110 12.20 -6.54 -6.22
C ASN A 110 11.47 -5.27 -5.78
N LEU A 111 10.15 -5.31 -5.73
CA LEU A 111 9.34 -4.14 -5.43
C LEU A 111 8.46 -4.35 -4.20
N LEU A 112 8.67 -3.53 -3.17
CA LEU A 112 7.73 -3.36 -2.06
C LEU A 112 6.69 -2.30 -2.44
N VAL A 113 5.41 -2.66 -2.44
CA VAL A 113 4.28 -1.77 -2.74
C VAL A 113 3.43 -1.59 -1.49
N ILE A 114 3.13 -0.34 -1.12
CA ILE A 114 2.36 0.00 0.08
C ILE A 114 1.32 1.06 -0.31
N ALA A 115 0.08 0.89 0.12
CA ALA A 115 -0.91 1.96 0.02
C ALA A 115 -0.53 3.11 0.96
N GLY A 116 -0.51 4.34 0.46
CA GLY A 116 -0.03 5.52 1.18
C GLY A 116 -0.94 6.00 2.32
N ASP A 117 -2.13 5.42 2.41
CA ASP A 117 -3.13 5.65 3.47
C ASP A 117 -3.21 4.50 4.48
N ASN A 118 -2.30 3.53 4.37
CA ASN A 118 -2.27 2.32 5.17
C ASN A 118 -1.47 2.56 6.46
N LEU A 119 -2.16 2.73 7.58
CA LEU A 119 -1.52 2.94 8.88
C LEU A 119 -1.31 1.62 9.61
N PHE A 120 -0.08 1.36 9.99
CA PHE A 120 0.30 0.20 10.81
C PHE A 120 1.47 0.58 11.73
N THR A 121 1.59 -0.13 12.87
CA THR A 121 2.55 0.22 13.92
C THR A 121 3.79 -0.67 13.95
N GLU A 122 3.84 -1.69 13.11
CA GLU A 122 4.96 -2.64 13.03
C GLU A 122 5.98 -2.23 11.96
N SER A 123 7.26 -2.48 12.25
CA SER A 123 8.33 -2.32 11.25
C SER A 123 8.16 -3.34 10.11
N LEU A 124 8.42 -2.91 8.88
CA LEU A 124 8.37 -3.79 7.71
C LEU A 124 9.63 -4.66 7.52
N LEU A 125 10.61 -4.58 8.43
CA LEU A 125 11.84 -5.37 8.33
C LEU A 125 11.53 -6.87 8.24
N ASN A 126 10.75 -7.39 9.19
CA ASN A 126 10.40 -8.82 9.25
C ASN A 126 9.55 -9.25 8.04
N PHE A 127 8.65 -8.38 7.57
CA PHE A 127 7.89 -8.62 6.35
C PHE A 127 8.82 -8.78 5.13
N VAL A 128 9.73 -7.84 4.93
CA VAL A 128 10.67 -7.87 3.79
C VAL A 128 11.61 -9.07 3.89
N ASP A 129 12.13 -9.38 5.07
CA ASP A 129 13.01 -10.53 5.27
C ASP A 129 12.28 -11.86 4.98
N CYS A 130 11.02 -11.99 5.40
CA CYS A 130 10.15 -13.14 5.05
C CYS A 130 9.86 -13.23 3.55
N ALA A 131 9.73 -12.08 2.88
CA ALA A 131 9.40 -12.01 1.46
C ALA A 131 10.59 -12.29 0.54
N ARG A 132 11.83 -12.15 1.03
CA ARG A 132 13.03 -12.42 0.23
C ARG A 132 13.03 -13.86 -0.28
N GLY A 133 13.28 -14.02 -1.59
CA GLY A 133 13.29 -15.31 -2.25
C GLY A 133 11.91 -15.87 -2.61
N THR A 134 10.82 -15.13 -2.33
CA THR A 134 9.49 -15.48 -2.81
C THR A 134 9.17 -14.74 -4.12
N ASP A 135 8.26 -15.30 -4.93
CA ASP A 135 7.72 -14.59 -6.09
C ASP A 135 6.81 -13.43 -5.69
N ALA A 136 5.93 -13.67 -4.72
CA ALA A 136 5.06 -12.66 -4.15
C ALA A 136 4.77 -12.94 -2.67
N THR A 137 4.69 -11.87 -1.87
CA THR A 137 4.22 -11.93 -0.48
C THR A 137 3.24 -10.81 -0.21
N VAL A 138 2.19 -11.09 0.54
CA VAL A 138 1.14 -10.14 0.93
C VAL A 138 1.09 -10.05 2.45
N ALA A 139 1.09 -8.83 3.00
CA ALA A 139 0.82 -8.66 4.41
C ALA A 139 -0.67 -8.86 4.70
N VAL A 140 -0.95 -9.57 5.78
CA VAL A 140 -2.31 -9.89 6.21
C VAL A 140 -2.52 -9.47 7.67
N TYR A 141 -3.77 -9.20 8.01
CA TYR A 141 -4.20 -8.84 9.35
C TYR A 141 -5.48 -9.55 9.72
N ASP A 142 -5.56 -10.10 10.92
CA ASP A 142 -6.81 -10.66 11.42
C ASP A 142 -7.67 -9.53 12.01
N VAL A 143 -8.74 -9.18 11.32
CA VAL A 143 -9.66 -8.11 11.77
C VAL A 143 -10.62 -8.58 12.86
N GLY A 144 -10.71 -9.90 13.13
CA GLY A 144 -11.53 -10.48 14.18
C GLY A 144 -13.05 -10.33 14.00
N ASP A 145 -13.51 -9.77 12.88
CA ASP A 145 -14.92 -9.45 12.61
C ASP A 145 -15.29 -9.78 11.16
N THR A 146 -16.29 -10.65 11.00
CA THR A 146 -16.78 -11.10 9.69
C THR A 146 -17.56 -10.03 8.92
N GLU A 147 -18.09 -9.01 9.57
CA GLU A 147 -18.71 -7.88 8.89
C GLU A 147 -17.65 -6.86 8.41
N ALA A 148 -16.63 -6.60 9.23
CA ALA A 148 -15.53 -5.70 8.86
C ALA A 148 -14.75 -6.21 7.65
N ILE A 149 -14.52 -7.54 7.55
CA ILE A 149 -13.75 -8.15 6.46
C ILE A 149 -14.36 -7.93 5.07
N LYS A 150 -15.66 -7.68 4.96
CA LYS A 150 -16.37 -7.40 3.70
C LYS A 150 -15.85 -6.14 2.97
N LYS A 151 -15.07 -5.31 3.66
CA LYS A 151 -14.46 -4.10 3.08
C LYS A 151 -13.11 -4.36 2.44
N TYR A 152 -12.51 -5.53 2.68
CA TYR A 152 -11.11 -5.87 2.36
C TYR A 152 -11.03 -7.11 1.48
N GLY A 153 -9.83 -7.42 1.02
CA GLY A 153 -9.53 -8.70 0.41
C GLY A 153 -9.49 -9.80 1.48
N ASN A 154 -10.43 -10.74 1.44
CA ASN A 154 -10.49 -11.88 2.36
C ASN A 154 -9.65 -13.03 1.85
N ILE A 155 -8.84 -13.61 2.71
CA ILE A 155 -7.86 -14.64 2.37
C ILE A 155 -8.07 -15.88 3.21
N THR A 156 -7.85 -17.07 2.60
CA THR A 156 -7.54 -18.31 3.31
C THR A 156 -6.18 -18.83 2.86
N VAL A 157 -5.47 -19.45 3.77
CA VAL A 157 -4.09 -19.96 3.56
C VAL A 157 -3.99 -21.43 3.94
N ASP A 158 -2.97 -22.11 3.43
CA ASP A 158 -2.57 -23.45 3.88
C ASP A 158 -1.64 -23.38 5.11
N ALA A 159 -1.11 -24.54 5.53
CA ALA A 159 -0.22 -24.67 6.67
C ALA A 159 1.13 -23.94 6.47
N GLU A 160 1.56 -23.75 5.23
CA GLU A 160 2.79 -23.04 4.83
C GLU A 160 2.57 -21.53 4.68
N GLY A 161 1.33 -21.04 4.86
CA GLY A 161 0.97 -19.63 4.70
C GLY A 161 0.83 -19.18 3.25
N ILE A 162 0.60 -20.12 2.31
CA ILE A 162 0.34 -19.82 0.90
C ILE A 162 -1.16 -19.60 0.69
N ILE A 163 -1.52 -18.60 -0.08
CA ILE A 163 -2.92 -18.26 -0.39
C ILE A 163 -3.57 -19.40 -1.17
N THR A 164 -4.63 -19.97 -0.60
CA THR A 164 -5.49 -20.99 -1.24
C THR A 164 -6.79 -20.39 -1.77
N ARG A 165 -7.22 -19.26 -1.22
CA ARG A 165 -8.37 -18.48 -1.68
C ARG A 165 -8.16 -17.00 -1.42
N PHE A 166 -8.53 -16.19 -2.40
CA PHE A 166 -8.58 -14.72 -2.29
C PHE A 166 -9.88 -14.22 -2.91
N GLU A 167 -10.61 -13.37 -2.20
CA GLU A 167 -11.81 -12.70 -2.72
C GLU A 167 -11.81 -11.23 -2.29
N GLU A 168 -11.75 -10.34 -3.25
CA GLU A 168 -11.79 -8.89 -3.00
C GLU A 168 -13.21 -8.46 -2.64
N LYS A 169 -13.39 -7.91 -1.43
CA LYS A 169 -14.67 -7.42 -0.89
C LYS A 169 -15.80 -8.46 -0.98
N PRO A 170 -15.66 -9.60 -0.32
CA PRO A 170 -16.61 -10.72 -0.44
C PRO A 170 -17.96 -10.37 0.16
N ARG A 171 -19.01 -10.88 -0.46
CA ARG A 171 -20.37 -10.85 0.15
C ARG A 171 -20.51 -11.83 1.30
N LYS A 172 -19.83 -12.98 1.21
CA LYS A 172 -19.84 -14.06 2.21
C LYS A 172 -18.38 -14.43 2.53
N PRO A 173 -17.74 -13.71 3.46
CA PRO A 173 -16.35 -13.96 3.81
C PRO A 173 -16.16 -15.34 4.46
N GLN A 174 -14.97 -15.91 4.26
CA GLN A 174 -14.52 -17.13 4.94
C GLN A 174 -13.39 -16.75 5.90
N GLY A 175 -13.73 -16.58 7.17
CA GLY A 175 -12.79 -16.12 8.19
C GLY A 175 -12.62 -14.61 8.22
N THR A 176 -11.62 -14.16 8.98
CA THR A 176 -11.39 -12.75 9.32
C THR A 176 -10.04 -12.22 8.86
N LEU A 177 -9.28 -13.01 8.09
CA LEU A 177 -7.95 -12.63 7.61
C LEU A 177 -8.06 -11.72 6.39
N ALA A 178 -7.54 -10.49 6.51
CA ALA A 178 -7.57 -9.43 5.50
C ALA A 178 -6.21 -9.22 4.83
N ALA A 179 -6.18 -9.02 3.52
CA ALA A 179 -5.04 -8.42 2.84
C ALA A 179 -5.01 -6.91 3.11
N ILE A 180 -3.88 -6.38 3.55
CA ILE A 180 -3.76 -4.99 4.03
C ILE A 180 -2.94 -4.08 3.11
N ALA A 181 -2.98 -4.29 1.84
CA ALA A 181 -2.35 -3.43 0.83
C ALA A 181 -0.85 -3.13 1.08
N ILE A 182 -0.10 -4.14 1.53
CA ILE A 182 1.36 -4.21 1.56
C ILE A 182 1.76 -5.46 0.78
N TYR A 183 2.49 -5.27 -0.30
CA TYR A 183 2.84 -6.35 -1.24
C TYR A 183 4.33 -6.32 -1.55
N TYR A 184 4.93 -7.50 -1.66
CA TYR A 184 6.26 -7.68 -2.22
C TYR A 184 6.14 -8.48 -3.51
N TYR A 185 6.77 -7.98 -4.57
CA TYR A 185 6.76 -8.60 -5.89
C TYR A 185 8.18 -8.77 -6.43
N SER A 186 8.50 -9.97 -6.89
CA SER A 186 9.73 -10.26 -7.62
C SER A 186 9.66 -9.78 -9.09
N PRO A 187 10.79 -9.69 -9.81
CA PRO A 187 10.82 -9.41 -11.24
C PRO A 187 9.89 -10.30 -12.06
N ALA A 188 9.77 -11.58 -11.70
CA ALA A 188 8.90 -12.54 -12.38
C ALA A 188 7.42 -12.16 -12.25
N VAL A 189 7.01 -11.57 -11.13
CA VAL A 189 5.64 -11.09 -10.91
C VAL A 189 5.42 -9.72 -11.54
N LEU A 190 6.40 -8.80 -11.47
CA LEU A 190 6.28 -7.48 -12.10
C LEU A 190 6.03 -7.59 -13.61
N SER A 191 6.62 -8.58 -14.28
CA SER A 191 6.39 -8.84 -15.70
C SER A 191 4.93 -9.20 -16.01
N LEU A 192 4.18 -9.75 -15.04
CA LEU A 192 2.78 -10.16 -15.19
C LEU A 192 1.77 -9.00 -15.10
N LEU A 193 2.18 -7.82 -14.59
CA LEU A 193 1.32 -6.64 -14.51
C LEU A 193 0.75 -6.25 -15.89
N ARG A 194 1.60 -6.26 -16.91
CA ARG A 194 1.19 -5.96 -18.29
C ARG A 194 0.19 -6.98 -18.81
N THR A 195 0.41 -8.27 -18.53
CA THR A 195 -0.50 -9.36 -18.91
C THR A 195 -1.86 -9.19 -18.24
N TYR A 196 -1.87 -8.85 -16.94
CA TYR A 196 -3.08 -8.58 -16.18
C TYR A 196 -3.90 -7.43 -16.80
N LEU A 197 -3.25 -6.30 -17.08
CA LEU A 197 -3.92 -5.12 -17.64
C LEU A 197 -4.36 -5.34 -19.10
N ALA A 198 -3.53 -5.98 -19.92
CA ALA A 198 -3.85 -6.27 -21.32
C ALA A 198 -5.04 -7.22 -21.47
N ALA A 199 -5.31 -8.05 -20.47
CA ALA A 199 -6.49 -8.92 -20.42
C ALA A 199 -7.79 -8.18 -20.02
N GLY A 200 -7.75 -6.86 -19.86
CA GLY A 200 -8.92 -6.02 -19.49
C GLY A 200 -9.34 -6.17 -18.04
N ASN A 201 -8.49 -6.67 -17.15
CA ASN A 201 -8.80 -6.77 -15.73
C ASN A 201 -8.83 -5.38 -15.07
N ASN A 202 -9.62 -5.27 -13.99
CA ASN A 202 -9.82 -4.01 -13.28
C ASN A 202 -8.52 -3.51 -12.61
N PRO A 203 -8.03 -2.29 -12.95
CA PRO A 203 -6.77 -1.75 -12.45
C PRO A 203 -6.87 -1.08 -11.07
N ASP A 204 -8.08 -0.82 -10.55
CA ASP A 204 -8.31 0.14 -9.45
C ASP A 204 -7.88 -0.38 -8.07
N GLN A 205 -8.12 -1.66 -7.78
CA GLN A 205 -7.88 -2.23 -6.45
C GLN A 205 -6.67 -3.18 -6.48
N PRO A 206 -5.61 -2.91 -5.71
CA PRO A 206 -4.38 -3.71 -5.81
C PRO A 206 -4.58 -5.18 -5.41
N GLY A 207 -5.53 -5.49 -4.52
CA GLY A 207 -5.90 -6.85 -4.16
C GLY A 207 -6.43 -7.69 -5.34
N ARG A 208 -6.99 -7.07 -6.38
CA ARG A 208 -7.45 -7.79 -7.58
C ARG A 208 -6.30 -8.41 -8.37
N PHE A 209 -5.14 -7.79 -8.36
CA PHE A 209 -3.96 -8.40 -8.96
C PHE A 209 -3.54 -9.65 -8.17
N VAL A 210 -3.57 -9.60 -6.83
CA VAL A 210 -3.30 -10.77 -5.99
C VAL A 210 -4.34 -11.87 -6.22
N GLN A 211 -5.64 -11.52 -6.30
CA GLN A 211 -6.73 -12.45 -6.63
C GLN A 211 -6.54 -13.15 -7.99
N TRP A 212 -5.97 -12.47 -8.97
CA TRP A 212 -5.62 -13.05 -10.25
C TRP A 212 -4.33 -13.88 -10.20
N LEU A 213 -3.36 -13.44 -9.39
CA LEU A 213 -2.01 -13.99 -9.32
C LEU A 213 -1.98 -15.34 -8.59
N TYR A 214 -2.69 -15.50 -7.46
CA TYR A 214 -2.60 -16.69 -6.60
C TYR A 214 -2.97 -18.00 -7.33
N THR A 215 -3.79 -17.93 -8.36
CA THR A 215 -4.15 -19.09 -9.20
C THR A 215 -3.07 -19.46 -10.23
N ARG A 216 -2.01 -18.67 -10.34
CA ARG A 216 -0.93 -18.79 -11.35
C ARG A 216 0.45 -18.97 -10.74
N LYS A 217 0.67 -18.40 -9.57
CA LYS A 217 1.90 -18.47 -8.81
C LYS A 217 1.60 -18.55 -7.32
N PRO A 218 2.42 -19.25 -6.54
CA PRO A 218 2.31 -19.20 -5.08
C PRO A 218 2.45 -17.77 -4.58
N VAL A 219 1.51 -17.33 -3.74
CA VAL A 219 1.58 -16.06 -3.04
C VAL A 219 1.64 -16.35 -1.55
N LYS A 220 2.74 -15.97 -0.92
CA LYS A 220 2.97 -16.15 0.51
C LYS A 220 2.25 -15.05 1.30
N THR A 221 1.88 -15.34 2.53
CA THR A 221 1.38 -14.33 3.45
C THR A 221 2.36 -14.07 4.60
N PHE A 222 2.29 -12.87 5.15
CA PHE A 222 2.94 -12.50 6.40
C PHE A 222 1.94 -11.78 7.29
N GLN A 223 1.69 -12.30 8.48
CA GLN A 223 0.75 -11.69 9.41
C GLN A 223 1.42 -10.56 10.18
N ILE A 224 0.81 -9.39 10.14
CA ILE A 224 1.20 -8.22 10.94
C ILE A 224 0.61 -8.39 12.34
N GLU A 225 1.46 -8.32 13.36
CA GLU A 225 1.07 -8.46 14.78
C GLU A 225 0.72 -7.11 15.42
N GLY A 226 1.28 -6.02 14.91
CA GLY A 226 0.99 -4.66 15.37
C GLY A 226 -0.43 -4.22 15.10
N LYS A 227 -0.73 -2.95 15.38
CA LYS A 227 -2.05 -2.37 15.02
C LYS A 227 -2.07 -1.99 13.55
N TRP A 228 -3.16 -2.34 12.89
CA TRP A 228 -3.50 -1.85 11.56
C TRP A 228 -4.76 -0.97 11.64
N LEU A 229 -4.72 0.22 11.02
CA LEU A 229 -5.77 1.22 11.06
C LEU A 229 -6.09 1.65 9.63
N ASP A 230 -7.28 1.31 9.15
CA ASP A 230 -7.79 1.74 7.85
C ASP A 230 -8.45 3.11 7.96
N ILE A 231 -7.96 4.08 7.20
CA ILE A 231 -8.50 5.44 7.16
C ILE A 231 -9.49 5.54 5.99
N GLY A 232 -10.73 5.15 6.22
CA GLY A 232 -11.79 5.17 5.20
C GLY A 232 -12.78 6.32 5.34
N SER A 233 -12.86 6.96 6.52
CA SER A 233 -13.81 8.03 6.85
C SER A 233 -13.21 9.02 7.85
N LYS A 234 -13.93 10.12 8.11
CA LYS A 234 -13.53 11.11 9.13
C LYS A 234 -13.47 10.48 10.52
N GLU A 235 -14.44 9.64 10.88
CA GLU A 235 -14.49 8.94 12.17
C GLU A 235 -13.28 8.00 12.34
N THR A 236 -12.89 7.27 11.29
CA THR A 236 -11.71 6.38 11.36
C THR A 236 -10.41 7.18 11.42
N LEU A 237 -10.34 8.37 10.81
CA LEU A 237 -9.21 9.29 10.92
C LEU A 237 -9.05 9.81 12.35
N GLU A 238 -10.14 10.30 12.99
CA GLU A 238 -10.15 10.79 14.36
C GLU A 238 -9.77 9.68 15.36
N LYS A 239 -10.33 8.49 15.19
CA LYS A 239 -10.00 7.33 16.03
C LYS A 239 -8.53 6.91 15.88
N ALA A 240 -7.98 6.96 14.67
CA ALA A 240 -6.57 6.67 14.45
C ALA A 240 -5.67 7.71 15.11
N ASP A 241 -6.05 9.00 15.06
CA ASP A 241 -5.32 10.09 15.72
C ASP A 241 -5.25 9.88 17.24
N GLU A 242 -6.38 9.54 17.88
CA GLU A 242 -6.43 9.22 19.31
C GLU A 242 -5.54 8.03 19.68
N ILE A 243 -5.62 6.94 18.91
CA ILE A 243 -4.83 5.72 19.18
C ILE A 243 -3.34 6.01 19.07
N LEU A 244 -2.91 6.67 17.98
CA LEU A 244 -1.50 6.91 17.74
C LEU A 244 -0.91 7.99 18.65
N THR A 245 -1.72 8.95 19.10
CA THR A 245 -1.31 9.94 20.11
C THR A 245 -1.03 9.25 21.45
N LYS A 246 -1.90 8.30 21.87
CA LYS A 246 -1.70 7.52 23.10
C LYS A 246 -0.49 6.58 23.05
N LEU A 247 -0.12 6.07 21.88
CA LEU A 247 1.06 5.19 21.73
C LEU A 247 2.39 5.94 21.82
N LYS A 248 2.38 7.27 21.69
CA LYS A 248 3.56 8.13 21.82
C LYS A 248 3.77 8.69 23.22
N ALA A 249 2.73 8.69 24.04
CA ALA A 249 2.78 9.15 25.44
C ALA A 249 3.33 8.11 26.38
#